data_e8392a6f20152944ac153ca3d4324859
#
_entry.id   e8392a6f20152944ac153ca3d4324859
#
_cell.length_a   1.000
_cell.length_b   1.000
_cell.length_c   1.000
_cell.angle_alpha   90.00
_cell.angle_beta   90.00
_cell.angle_gamma   90.00
#
_symmetry.space_group_name_H-M   'P 1'
#
loop_
_entity.id
_entity.type
_entity.pdbx_description
1 polymer ?
#
loop_
_entity_poly.entity_id
_entity_poly.type
_entity_poly.pdbx_seq_one_letter_code
_entity_poly.pdbx_strand_id
1 'polypeptide(L)'
;PFIIHGSIPSFTDAFFEMMSGFTTTGATILNDIESVPHGLLFWRSETHLLGGMGFLTLTLIFLPHGMAGVRIFRAESSPGQVITKEKFLPRNRDAMIWLWSIYLGLNLLQTLLLWGGGMAMFDSLCHAFSTVATAGFSTKNASIGYYSNVYFDWVIIIFMFLGGMTFMLFYFMLKGEWNLVRLNTELRWYASIVVFFCGISTLILWMNGSYDGFFEALRYASFQIISLLTTTGFTTADYELWPQAALMLLYIVCFIGACAGSTTSGIKIVHFVIIWKYMVTSVKKIFFQPRTILPIHLNHRAIDSSAINLSICYFIANILLLFVGAAVMVLVDSMDYQ
;
A
#
# COMPACT_ATOMS: atom_id res chain seq x y z
N PRO A 1 -6.29 -2.10 -25.93
CA PRO A 1 -7.09 -0.91 -26.26
C PRO A 1 -6.23 0.26 -26.72
N PHE A 2 -5.10 0.58 -26.05
CA PHE A 2 -4.23 1.71 -26.37
C PHE A 2 -3.63 1.64 -27.77
N ILE A 3 -3.15 0.46 -28.21
CA ILE A 3 -2.61 0.23 -29.56
C ILE A 3 -3.69 0.42 -30.63
N ILE A 4 -4.88 -0.15 -30.39
CA ILE A 4 -6.01 -0.09 -31.35
C ILE A 4 -6.47 1.36 -31.55
N HIS A 5 -6.47 2.14 -30.50
CA HIS A 5 -6.83 3.57 -30.55
C HIS A 5 -5.69 4.43 -31.11
N GLY A 6 -4.44 3.96 -31.06
CA GLY A 6 -3.26 4.71 -31.47
C GLY A 6 -2.68 5.67 -30.42
N SER A 7 -3.22 5.69 -29.20
CA SER A 7 -2.69 6.53 -28.09
C SER A 7 -1.31 6.09 -27.62
N ILE A 8 -1.02 4.79 -27.70
CA ILE A 8 0.29 4.21 -27.43
C ILE A 8 0.56 3.21 -28.57
N PRO A 9 1.32 3.62 -29.61
CA PRO A 9 1.55 2.79 -30.80
C PRO A 9 2.46 1.59 -30.52
N SER A 10 3.42 1.74 -29.60
CA SER A 10 4.37 0.69 -29.24
C SER A 10 3.70 -0.41 -28.40
N PHE A 11 3.91 -1.68 -28.77
CA PHE A 11 3.42 -2.82 -28.01
C PHE A 11 4.04 -2.88 -26.61
N THR A 12 5.35 -2.65 -26.50
CA THR A 12 6.09 -2.69 -25.23
C THR A 12 5.55 -1.66 -24.26
N ASP A 13 5.33 -0.44 -24.73
CA ASP A 13 4.84 0.68 -23.93
C ASP A 13 3.39 0.46 -23.50
N ALA A 14 2.53 -0.01 -24.41
CA ALA A 14 1.14 -0.35 -24.09
C ALA A 14 1.06 -1.54 -23.10
N PHE A 15 1.99 -2.51 -23.21
CA PHE A 15 2.09 -3.62 -22.26
C PHE A 15 2.54 -3.13 -20.90
N PHE A 16 3.54 -2.24 -20.84
CA PHE A 16 4.00 -1.63 -19.57
C PHE A 16 2.86 -0.90 -18.86
N GLU A 17 2.14 -0.01 -19.58
CA GLU A 17 1.02 0.76 -19.01
C GLU A 17 -0.08 -0.15 -18.46
N MET A 18 -0.42 -1.24 -19.19
CA MET A 18 -1.43 -2.19 -18.74
C MET A 18 -0.95 -3.06 -17.57
N MET A 19 0.31 -3.50 -17.60
CA MET A 19 0.88 -4.26 -16.48
C MET A 19 0.96 -3.40 -15.22
N SER A 20 1.38 -2.13 -15.35
CA SER A 20 1.35 -1.16 -14.26
C SER A 20 -0.05 -1.00 -13.69
N GLY A 21 -1.08 -0.99 -14.54
CA GLY A 21 -2.48 -0.99 -14.12
C GLY A 21 -2.86 -2.24 -13.32
N PHE A 22 -2.69 -3.43 -13.89
CA PHE A 22 -3.09 -4.69 -13.25
C PHE A 22 -2.28 -5.06 -12.02
N THR A 23 -1.01 -4.64 -11.95
CA THR A 23 -0.17 -4.86 -10.75
C THR A 23 -0.36 -3.77 -9.70
N THR A 24 -1.26 -2.81 -9.93
CA THR A 24 -1.51 -1.67 -9.03
C THR A 24 -0.24 -0.87 -8.71
N THR A 25 0.66 -0.74 -9.68
CA THR A 25 1.94 -0.02 -9.53
C THR A 25 1.77 1.48 -9.70
N GLY A 26 0.94 1.91 -10.67
CA GLY A 26 0.67 3.33 -10.95
C GLY A 26 1.75 4.07 -11.76
N ALA A 27 2.83 3.39 -12.17
CA ALA A 27 3.82 3.98 -13.07
C ALA A 27 3.22 4.15 -14.47
N THR A 28 3.45 5.30 -15.11
CA THR A 28 2.90 5.62 -16.44
C THR A 28 3.98 6.13 -17.38
N ILE A 29 3.82 5.78 -18.66
CA ILE A 29 4.63 6.33 -19.75
C ILE A 29 3.90 7.49 -20.47
N LEU A 30 2.65 7.76 -20.13
CA LEU A 30 1.87 8.82 -20.73
C LEU A 30 2.36 10.19 -20.21
N ASN A 31 2.85 11.02 -21.13
CA ASN A 31 3.29 12.37 -20.81
C ASN A 31 2.11 13.35 -20.70
N ASP A 32 1.03 13.12 -21.45
CA ASP A 32 -0.19 13.92 -21.40
C ASP A 32 -1.41 13.01 -21.23
N ILE A 33 -1.84 12.87 -19.99
CA ILE A 33 -2.98 12.03 -19.59
C ILE A 33 -4.30 12.67 -20.03
N GLU A 34 -4.37 14.00 -20.02
CA GLU A 34 -5.59 14.75 -20.31
C GLU A 34 -5.99 14.72 -21.78
N SER A 35 -5.04 14.44 -22.68
CA SER A 35 -5.31 14.23 -24.10
C SER A 35 -5.91 12.85 -24.42
N VAL A 36 -5.83 11.90 -23.48
CA VAL A 36 -6.31 10.53 -23.69
C VAL A 36 -7.83 10.49 -23.56
N PRO A 37 -8.55 9.79 -24.47
CA PRO A 37 -10.00 9.67 -24.39
C PRO A 37 -10.49 9.07 -23.07
N HIS A 38 -11.61 9.57 -22.57
CA HIS A 38 -12.23 9.14 -21.31
C HIS A 38 -12.44 7.62 -21.24
N GLY A 39 -12.76 6.94 -22.33
CA GLY A 39 -12.93 5.49 -22.37
C GLY A 39 -11.63 4.74 -22.05
N LEU A 40 -10.48 5.23 -22.49
CA LEU A 40 -9.18 4.65 -22.19
C LEU A 40 -8.72 4.99 -20.75
N LEU A 41 -9.01 6.20 -20.27
CA LEU A 41 -8.76 6.58 -18.86
C LEU A 41 -9.61 5.73 -17.90
N PHE A 42 -10.87 5.47 -18.26
CA PHE A 42 -11.72 4.57 -17.50
C PHE A 42 -11.15 3.15 -17.45
N TRP A 43 -10.80 2.58 -18.63
CA TRP A 43 -10.17 1.28 -18.74
C TRP A 43 -8.89 1.18 -17.89
N ARG A 44 -8.06 2.22 -17.92
CA ARG A 44 -6.85 2.35 -17.13
C ARG A 44 -7.14 2.27 -15.62
N SER A 45 -8.15 2.99 -15.14
CA SER A 45 -8.57 2.97 -13.75
C SER A 45 -9.28 1.65 -13.37
N GLU A 46 -10.02 1.03 -14.31
CA GLU A 46 -10.66 -0.26 -14.11
C GLU A 46 -9.62 -1.39 -13.93
N THR A 47 -8.47 -1.31 -14.61
CA THR A 47 -7.38 -2.27 -14.36
C THR A 47 -6.88 -2.24 -12.93
N HIS A 48 -6.86 -1.07 -12.27
CA HIS A 48 -6.57 -0.96 -10.85
C HIS A 48 -7.62 -1.64 -9.98
N LEU A 49 -8.90 -1.40 -10.28
CA LEU A 49 -10.00 -2.07 -9.57
C LEU A 49 -9.86 -3.59 -9.66
N LEU A 50 -9.63 -4.12 -10.85
CA LEU A 50 -9.49 -5.56 -11.09
C LEU A 50 -8.18 -6.12 -10.49
N GLY A 51 -7.09 -5.38 -10.58
CA GLY A 51 -5.78 -5.78 -10.05
C GLY A 51 -5.76 -5.89 -8.53
N GLY A 52 -6.26 -4.87 -7.82
CA GLY A 52 -6.37 -4.88 -6.36
C GLY A 52 -7.25 -6.02 -5.85
N MET A 53 -8.33 -6.31 -6.55
CA MET A 53 -9.20 -7.46 -6.27
C MET A 53 -8.57 -8.80 -6.62
N GLY A 54 -7.86 -8.88 -7.74
CA GLY A 54 -7.17 -10.09 -8.18
C GLY A 54 -6.23 -10.60 -7.10
N PHE A 55 -5.43 -9.72 -6.52
CA PHE A 55 -4.52 -10.06 -5.43
C PHE A 55 -5.25 -10.59 -4.19
N LEU A 56 -6.29 -9.91 -3.72
CA LEU A 56 -7.09 -10.36 -2.57
C LEU A 56 -7.77 -11.71 -2.82
N THR A 57 -8.26 -11.94 -4.04
CA THR A 57 -8.89 -13.20 -4.44
C THR A 57 -7.89 -14.35 -4.49
N LEU A 58 -6.72 -14.11 -5.11
CA LEU A 58 -5.63 -15.09 -5.18
C LEU A 58 -5.15 -15.48 -3.77
N THR A 59 -5.04 -14.52 -2.86
CA THR A 59 -4.68 -14.77 -1.46
C THR A 59 -5.60 -15.78 -0.81
N LEU A 60 -6.92 -15.70 -1.05
CA LEU A 60 -7.90 -16.65 -0.49
C LEU A 60 -7.90 -18.02 -1.17
N ILE A 61 -7.72 -18.06 -2.49
CA ILE A 61 -7.72 -19.33 -3.25
C ILE A 61 -6.52 -20.18 -2.86
N PHE A 62 -5.34 -19.56 -2.74
CA PHE A 62 -4.09 -20.29 -2.48
C PHE A 62 -3.83 -20.59 -1.01
N LEU A 63 -4.46 -19.88 -0.08
CA LEU A 63 -4.29 -20.10 1.37
C LEU A 63 -4.56 -21.54 1.85
N PRO A 64 -5.57 -22.30 1.34
CA PRO A 64 -5.92 -23.61 1.87
C PRO A 64 -5.07 -24.77 1.37
N HIS A 65 -4.35 -24.66 0.25
CA HIS A 65 -3.72 -25.78 -0.43
C HIS A 65 -2.20 -25.80 -0.23
N GLY A 66 -1.67 -26.79 0.44
CA GLY A 66 -0.30 -26.97 0.91
C GLY A 66 0.84 -27.07 -0.12
N MET A 67 0.78 -26.42 -1.28
CA MET A 67 1.82 -26.45 -2.31
C MET A 67 3.04 -25.57 -1.98
N ALA A 68 4.25 -25.97 -2.37
CA ALA A 68 5.51 -25.30 -1.97
C ALA A 68 5.60 -23.82 -2.42
N GLY A 69 5.10 -23.45 -3.61
CA GLY A 69 5.04 -22.05 -4.07
C GLY A 69 4.12 -21.16 -3.25
N VAL A 70 3.13 -21.75 -2.59
CA VAL A 70 2.19 -21.10 -1.69
C VAL A 70 2.86 -20.58 -0.40
N ARG A 71 4.02 -21.12 -0.01
CA ARG A 71 4.73 -20.65 1.20
C ARG A 71 5.30 -19.26 1.03
N ILE A 72 5.86 -18.94 -0.15
CA ILE A 72 6.41 -17.60 -0.44
C ILE A 72 5.27 -16.59 -0.54
N PHE A 73 4.19 -16.95 -1.26
CA PHE A 73 3.01 -16.11 -1.37
C PHE A 73 2.32 -15.87 -0.02
N ARG A 74 2.27 -16.87 0.86
CA ARG A 74 1.80 -16.72 2.24
C ARG A 74 2.69 -15.83 3.08
N ALA A 75 4.00 -15.86 2.85
CA ALA A 75 4.93 -14.98 3.54
C ALA A 75 4.66 -13.52 3.20
N GLU A 76 4.38 -13.22 1.94
CA GLU A 76 4.09 -11.88 1.46
C GLU A 76 2.71 -11.40 1.89
N SER A 77 1.66 -12.16 1.56
CA SER A 77 0.28 -11.69 1.61
C SER A 77 -0.41 -11.85 2.96
N SER A 78 0.01 -12.80 3.78
CA SER A 78 -0.69 -13.16 5.01
C SER A 78 0.18 -13.83 6.07
N PRO A 79 1.36 -13.26 6.43
CA PRO A 79 2.18 -13.87 7.48
C PRO A 79 1.43 -13.96 8.81
N GLY A 80 0.53 -13.02 9.09
CA GLY A 80 -0.33 -13.05 10.26
C GLY A 80 -1.35 -14.21 10.25
N GLN A 81 -1.90 -14.57 9.10
CA GLN A 81 -2.83 -15.70 8.96
C GLN A 81 -2.11 -17.05 9.03
N VAL A 82 -0.89 -17.15 8.50
CA VAL A 82 -0.04 -18.33 8.69
C VAL A 82 0.23 -18.58 10.16
N ILE A 83 0.44 -17.51 10.91
CA ILE A 83 0.76 -17.55 12.35
C ILE A 83 -0.48 -17.85 13.18
N THR A 84 -1.64 -17.32 12.82
CA THR A 84 -2.86 -17.46 13.65
C THR A 84 -3.68 -18.69 13.35
N LYS A 85 -3.46 -19.38 12.22
CA LYS A 85 -4.25 -20.54 11.75
C LYS A 85 -5.78 -20.30 11.76
N GLU A 86 -6.21 -19.06 11.86
CA GLU A 86 -7.63 -18.73 11.85
C GLU A 86 -8.17 -18.77 10.42
N LYS A 87 -9.18 -19.59 10.22
CA LYS A 87 -9.99 -19.51 9.00
C LYS A 87 -10.89 -18.28 9.14
N PHE A 88 -10.81 -17.39 8.17
CA PHE A 88 -11.64 -16.19 8.12
C PHE A 88 -13.14 -16.52 8.15
N LEU A 89 -13.54 -17.52 7.35
CA LEU A 89 -14.88 -18.06 7.30
C LEU A 89 -14.82 -19.56 7.00
N PRO A 90 -15.84 -20.35 7.40
CA PRO A 90 -15.87 -21.79 7.17
C PRO A 90 -15.81 -22.18 5.68
N ARG A 91 -16.27 -21.29 4.79
CA ARG A 91 -16.23 -21.51 3.32
C ARG A 91 -15.45 -20.36 2.65
N ASN A 92 -14.51 -20.71 1.79
CA ASN A 92 -13.73 -19.74 1.02
C ASN A 92 -14.62 -18.82 0.16
N ARG A 93 -15.72 -19.35 -0.38
CA ARG A 93 -16.69 -18.59 -1.18
C ARG A 93 -17.29 -17.41 -0.38
N ASP A 94 -17.71 -17.66 0.85
CA ASP A 94 -18.32 -16.62 1.69
C ASP A 94 -17.29 -15.55 2.05
N ALA A 95 -16.04 -15.95 2.31
CA ALA A 95 -14.94 -15.02 2.54
C ALA A 95 -14.68 -14.14 1.31
N MET A 96 -14.69 -14.70 0.10
CA MET A 96 -14.54 -13.93 -1.14
C MET A 96 -15.68 -12.92 -1.31
N ILE A 97 -16.93 -13.33 -1.14
CA ILE A 97 -18.09 -12.44 -1.29
C ILE A 97 -17.99 -11.28 -0.32
N TRP A 98 -17.62 -11.52 0.94
CA TRP A 98 -17.43 -10.47 1.93
C TRP A 98 -16.31 -9.49 1.55
N LEU A 99 -15.15 -9.99 1.12
CA LEU A 99 -14.05 -9.13 0.71
C LEU A 99 -14.42 -8.27 -0.51
N TRP A 100 -15.07 -8.88 -1.52
CA TRP A 100 -15.57 -8.15 -2.69
C TRP A 100 -16.58 -7.06 -2.28
N SER A 101 -17.53 -7.40 -1.43
CA SER A 101 -18.54 -6.45 -0.97
C SER A 101 -17.93 -5.27 -0.22
N ILE A 102 -16.95 -5.51 0.65
CA ILE A 102 -16.23 -4.46 1.38
C ILE A 102 -15.44 -3.57 0.41
N TYR A 103 -14.69 -4.19 -0.50
CA TYR A 103 -13.88 -3.47 -1.48
C TYR A 103 -14.72 -2.58 -2.39
N LEU A 104 -15.77 -3.13 -2.99
CA LEU A 104 -16.69 -2.37 -3.84
C LEU A 104 -17.46 -1.31 -3.02
N GLY A 105 -17.81 -1.62 -1.78
CA GLY A 105 -18.43 -0.67 -0.86
C GLY A 105 -17.55 0.53 -0.56
N LEU A 106 -16.25 0.31 -0.32
CA LEU A 106 -15.29 1.40 -0.12
C LEU A 106 -15.12 2.25 -1.38
N ASN A 107 -15.03 1.61 -2.56
CA ASN A 107 -14.96 2.34 -3.84
C ASN A 107 -16.19 3.20 -4.07
N LEU A 108 -17.39 2.64 -3.85
CA LEU A 108 -18.64 3.38 -4.00
C LEU A 108 -18.72 4.55 -3.02
N LEU A 109 -18.39 4.31 -1.74
CA LEU A 109 -18.41 5.34 -0.71
C LEU A 109 -17.47 6.49 -1.05
N GLN A 110 -16.23 6.18 -1.47
CA GLN A 110 -15.27 7.22 -1.87
C GLN A 110 -15.74 8.00 -3.09
N THR A 111 -16.26 7.29 -4.11
CA THR A 111 -16.83 7.95 -5.30
C THR A 111 -17.91 8.95 -4.92
N LEU A 112 -18.84 8.55 -4.05
CA LEU A 112 -19.93 9.43 -3.59
C LEU A 112 -19.42 10.63 -2.79
N LEU A 113 -18.40 10.45 -1.95
CA LEU A 113 -17.81 11.55 -1.19
C LEU A 113 -17.06 12.54 -2.09
N LEU A 114 -16.28 12.06 -3.06
CA LEU A 114 -15.57 12.94 -4.00
C LEU A 114 -16.56 13.68 -4.90
N TRP A 115 -17.57 13.00 -5.44
CA TRP A 115 -18.61 13.59 -6.26
C TRP A 115 -19.45 14.61 -5.47
N GLY A 116 -19.87 14.26 -4.25
CA GLY A 116 -20.59 15.17 -3.35
C GLY A 116 -19.77 16.39 -2.94
N GLY A 117 -18.44 16.31 -2.97
CA GLY A 117 -17.53 17.44 -2.77
C GLY A 117 -17.35 18.34 -4.00
N GLY A 118 -17.96 17.98 -5.15
CA GLY A 118 -17.90 18.77 -6.38
C GLY A 118 -16.92 18.28 -7.44
N MET A 119 -16.27 17.11 -7.26
CA MET A 119 -15.48 16.48 -8.32
C MET A 119 -16.40 15.90 -9.38
N ALA A 120 -16.00 15.96 -10.66
CA ALA A 120 -16.77 15.34 -11.73
C ALA A 120 -16.97 13.83 -11.46
N MET A 121 -18.15 13.29 -11.77
CA MET A 121 -18.50 11.88 -11.48
C MET A 121 -17.50 10.91 -12.08
N PHE A 122 -17.04 11.18 -13.30
CA PHE A 122 -16.04 10.39 -14.01
C PHE A 122 -14.71 10.35 -13.25
N ASP A 123 -14.19 11.53 -12.85
CA ASP A 123 -12.93 11.63 -12.13
C ASP A 123 -13.05 11.01 -10.73
N SER A 124 -14.19 11.22 -10.05
CA SER A 124 -14.47 10.62 -8.73
C SER A 124 -14.41 9.09 -8.76
N LEU A 125 -14.97 8.48 -9.82
CA LEU A 125 -14.97 7.04 -10.01
C LEU A 125 -13.55 6.51 -10.30
N CYS A 126 -12.84 7.15 -11.22
CA CYS A 126 -11.47 6.76 -11.59
C CYS A 126 -10.50 6.89 -10.39
N HIS A 127 -10.59 7.99 -9.64
CA HIS A 127 -9.75 8.17 -8.46
C HIS A 127 -10.11 7.22 -7.32
N ALA A 128 -11.40 6.89 -7.12
CA ALA A 128 -11.79 5.90 -6.12
C ALA A 128 -11.20 4.53 -6.44
N PHE A 129 -11.27 4.06 -7.70
CA PHE A 129 -10.67 2.80 -8.13
C PHE A 129 -9.16 2.77 -7.85
N SER A 130 -8.46 3.84 -8.18
CA SER A 130 -7.03 3.96 -7.92
C SER A 130 -6.67 4.06 -6.43
N THR A 131 -7.48 4.78 -5.63
CA THR A 131 -7.20 4.99 -4.20
C THR A 131 -7.36 3.71 -3.39
N VAL A 132 -8.51 3.02 -3.53
CA VAL A 132 -8.81 1.81 -2.74
C VAL A 132 -7.94 0.63 -3.20
N ALA A 133 -7.57 0.59 -4.48
CA ALA A 133 -6.59 -0.35 -5.00
C ALA A 133 -5.14 -0.01 -4.60
N THR A 134 -4.92 1.19 -4.02
CA THR A 134 -3.60 1.73 -3.68
C THR A 134 -2.64 1.73 -4.86
N ALA A 135 -3.07 2.27 -6.01
CA ALA A 135 -2.42 2.08 -7.30
C ALA A 135 -1.92 3.36 -7.99
N GLY A 136 -2.59 4.53 -7.80
CA GLY A 136 -2.02 5.85 -8.10
C GLY A 136 -2.27 6.46 -9.48
N PHE A 137 -2.93 5.77 -10.41
CA PHE A 137 -3.30 6.43 -11.67
C PHE A 137 -4.32 7.54 -11.42
N SER A 138 -4.07 8.69 -12.04
CA SER A 138 -4.98 9.84 -12.08
C SER A 138 -5.48 10.10 -13.50
N THR A 139 -6.60 10.83 -13.61
CA THR A 139 -7.11 11.39 -14.85
C THR A 139 -6.47 12.73 -15.20
N LYS A 140 -5.58 13.25 -14.31
CA LYS A 140 -4.91 14.53 -14.44
C LYS A 140 -3.40 14.38 -14.38
N ASN A 141 -2.68 15.21 -15.18
CA ASN A 141 -1.22 15.22 -15.21
C ASN A 141 -0.61 15.59 -13.86
N ALA A 142 -1.20 16.58 -13.16
CA ALA A 142 -0.77 17.00 -11.84
C ALA A 142 -1.33 16.12 -10.70
N SER A 143 -1.83 14.92 -11.00
CA SER A 143 -2.44 14.01 -10.03
C SER A 143 -3.55 14.71 -9.22
N ILE A 144 -3.64 14.48 -7.91
CA ILE A 144 -4.64 15.11 -7.03
C ILE A 144 -4.37 16.61 -6.84
N GLY A 145 -3.12 17.04 -6.98
CA GLY A 145 -2.73 18.45 -6.92
C GLY A 145 -3.46 19.36 -7.91
N TYR A 146 -3.95 18.81 -9.03
CA TYR A 146 -4.78 19.53 -10.00
C TYR A 146 -6.01 20.21 -9.37
N TYR A 147 -6.65 19.54 -8.42
CA TYR A 147 -7.89 20.02 -7.81
C TYR A 147 -7.68 21.11 -6.75
N SER A 148 -6.49 21.17 -6.16
CA SER A 148 -6.11 22.14 -5.10
C SER A 148 -7.20 22.31 -4.02
N ASN A 149 -7.85 21.22 -3.62
CA ASN A 149 -9.00 21.21 -2.72
C ASN A 149 -8.72 20.42 -1.45
N VAL A 150 -8.74 21.11 -0.32
CA VAL A 150 -8.50 20.55 1.01
C VAL A 150 -9.42 19.37 1.34
N TYR A 151 -10.68 19.43 0.92
CA TYR A 151 -11.65 18.35 1.16
C TYR A 151 -11.24 17.06 0.41
N PHE A 152 -10.85 17.17 -0.86
CA PHE A 152 -10.44 16.00 -1.64
C PHE A 152 -9.18 15.37 -1.07
N ASP A 153 -8.21 16.19 -0.64
CA ASP A 153 -7.00 15.70 -0.03
C ASP A 153 -7.30 14.83 1.20
N TRP A 154 -8.15 15.33 2.12
CA TRP A 154 -8.51 14.57 3.33
C TRP A 154 -9.33 13.32 3.05
N VAL A 155 -10.27 13.37 2.11
CA VAL A 155 -11.01 12.17 1.69
C VAL A 155 -10.05 11.12 1.15
N ILE A 156 -9.15 11.49 0.25
CA ILE A 156 -8.19 10.55 -0.35
C ILE A 156 -7.22 10.02 0.71
N ILE A 157 -6.68 10.85 1.61
CA ILE A 157 -5.84 10.45 2.74
C ILE A 157 -6.51 9.34 3.56
N ILE A 158 -7.78 9.55 3.93
CA ILE A 158 -8.54 8.57 4.73
C ILE A 158 -8.69 7.25 3.96
N PHE A 159 -9.05 7.31 2.67
CA PHE A 159 -9.26 6.09 1.89
C PHE A 159 -7.96 5.38 1.53
N MET A 160 -6.84 6.08 1.31
CA MET A 160 -5.50 5.47 1.20
C MET A 160 -5.13 4.74 2.50
N PHE A 161 -5.35 5.37 3.65
CA PHE A 161 -5.12 4.73 4.95
C PHE A 161 -5.99 3.48 5.13
N LEU A 162 -7.28 3.53 4.77
CA LEU A 162 -8.19 2.38 4.82
C LEU A 162 -7.76 1.27 3.85
N GLY A 163 -7.34 1.60 2.62
CA GLY A 163 -6.79 0.64 1.65
C GLY A 163 -5.54 -0.07 2.17
N GLY A 164 -4.74 0.61 3.00
CA GLY A 164 -3.57 0.03 3.69
C GLY A 164 -3.91 -0.88 4.87
N MET A 165 -5.15 -0.93 5.34
CA MET A 165 -5.57 -1.83 6.41
C MET A 165 -5.86 -3.24 5.90
N THR A 166 -5.69 -4.23 6.77
CA THR A 166 -6.13 -5.60 6.47
C THR A 166 -7.65 -5.64 6.23
N PHE A 167 -8.09 -6.13 5.07
CA PHE A 167 -9.53 -6.18 4.72
C PHE A 167 -10.36 -7.03 5.70
N MET A 168 -9.74 -8.00 6.34
CA MET A 168 -10.37 -8.80 7.41
C MET A 168 -10.87 -7.95 8.58
N LEU A 169 -10.20 -6.83 8.89
CA LEU A 169 -10.59 -5.96 10.00
C LEU A 169 -11.92 -5.25 9.71
N PHE A 170 -12.21 -4.90 8.46
CA PHE A 170 -13.51 -4.33 8.08
C PHE A 170 -14.66 -5.31 8.35
N TYR A 171 -14.45 -6.61 8.11
CA TYR A 171 -15.45 -7.62 8.44
C TYR A 171 -15.74 -7.67 9.96
N PHE A 172 -14.70 -7.60 10.81
CA PHE A 172 -14.90 -7.54 12.25
C PHE A 172 -15.55 -6.23 12.70
N MET A 173 -15.23 -5.09 12.05
CA MET A 173 -15.89 -3.81 12.31
C MET A 173 -17.39 -3.88 11.99
N LEU A 174 -17.77 -4.46 10.85
CA LEU A 174 -19.18 -4.63 10.46
C LEU A 174 -19.94 -5.57 11.38
N LYS A 175 -19.27 -6.55 11.99
CA LYS A 175 -19.86 -7.44 13.01
C LYS A 175 -19.91 -6.83 14.42
N GLY A 176 -19.38 -5.64 14.62
CA GLY A 176 -19.31 -5.01 15.94
C GLY A 176 -18.24 -5.56 16.86
N GLU A 177 -17.32 -6.39 16.36
CA GLU A 177 -16.23 -7.02 17.14
C GLU A 177 -15.04 -6.05 17.29
N TRP A 178 -15.30 -4.85 17.79
CA TRP A 178 -14.30 -3.78 17.92
C TRP A 178 -13.08 -4.15 18.78
N ASN A 179 -13.24 -5.09 19.70
CA ASN A 179 -12.14 -5.56 20.55
C ASN A 179 -11.06 -6.26 19.72
N LEU A 180 -11.43 -7.06 18.72
CA LEU A 180 -10.47 -7.72 17.81
C LEU A 180 -9.71 -6.71 16.97
N VAL A 181 -10.39 -5.66 16.52
CA VAL A 181 -9.77 -4.57 15.76
C VAL A 181 -8.76 -3.80 16.61
N ARG A 182 -9.17 -3.38 17.81
CA ARG A 182 -8.30 -2.62 18.73
C ARG A 182 -7.09 -3.42 19.23
N LEU A 183 -7.24 -4.73 19.39
CA LEU A 183 -6.17 -5.61 19.86
C LEU A 183 -5.23 -6.07 18.76
N ASN A 184 -5.55 -5.78 17.50
CA ASN A 184 -4.70 -6.16 16.37
C ASN A 184 -3.35 -5.43 16.43
N THR A 185 -2.28 -6.23 16.57
CA THR A 185 -0.92 -5.70 16.73
C THR A 185 -0.47 -4.96 15.46
N GLU A 186 -0.79 -5.50 14.29
CA GLU A 186 -0.35 -4.94 13.01
C GLU A 186 -0.99 -3.56 12.76
N LEU A 187 -2.31 -3.44 12.98
CA LEU A 187 -3.00 -2.16 12.85
C LEU A 187 -2.44 -1.08 13.79
N ARG A 188 -2.10 -1.46 15.03
CA ARG A 188 -1.49 -0.50 15.97
C ARG A 188 -0.14 -0.01 15.50
N TRP A 189 0.72 -0.91 15.00
CA TRP A 189 2.00 -0.54 14.45
C TRP A 189 1.85 0.32 13.20
N TYR A 190 0.91 -0.06 12.31
CA TYR A 190 0.58 0.73 11.12
C TYR A 190 0.18 2.17 11.48
N ALA A 191 -0.82 2.31 12.34
CA ALA A 191 -1.28 3.63 12.79
C ALA A 191 -0.17 4.42 13.50
N SER A 192 0.64 3.76 14.34
CA SER A 192 1.76 4.43 15.03
C SER A 192 2.84 4.91 14.06
N ILE A 193 3.17 4.12 13.04
CA ILE A 193 4.15 4.48 12.00
C ILE A 193 3.61 5.68 11.20
N VAL A 194 2.35 5.63 10.77
CA VAL A 194 1.71 6.75 10.05
C VAL A 194 1.76 8.02 10.88
N VAL A 195 1.29 7.99 12.13
CA VAL A 195 1.29 9.18 13.02
C VAL A 195 2.71 9.71 13.25
N PHE A 196 3.68 8.82 13.45
CA PHE A 196 5.07 9.18 13.69
C PHE A 196 5.68 9.91 12.47
N PHE A 197 5.60 9.31 11.28
CA PHE A 197 6.18 9.90 10.07
C PHE A 197 5.42 11.15 9.62
N CYS A 198 4.08 11.18 9.70
CA CYS A 198 3.30 12.38 9.42
C CYS A 198 3.67 13.52 10.39
N GLY A 199 3.79 13.22 11.69
CA GLY A 199 4.16 14.21 12.69
C GLY A 199 5.55 14.82 12.46
N ILE A 200 6.56 13.98 12.25
CA ILE A 200 7.93 14.47 11.99
C ILE A 200 8.02 15.25 10.69
N SER A 201 7.43 14.73 9.58
CA SER A 201 7.44 15.44 8.30
C SER A 201 6.72 16.78 8.40
N THR A 202 5.59 16.85 9.10
CA THR A 202 4.87 18.11 9.36
C THR A 202 5.76 19.12 10.10
N LEU A 203 6.43 18.68 11.17
CA LEU A 203 7.32 19.54 11.94
C LEU A 203 8.49 20.07 11.10
N ILE A 204 9.11 19.22 10.28
CA ILE A 204 10.20 19.61 9.39
C ILE A 204 9.72 20.68 8.39
N LEU A 205 8.59 20.43 7.70
CA LEU A 205 8.06 21.34 6.69
C LEU A 205 7.63 22.67 7.29
N TRP A 206 7.01 22.66 8.46
CA TRP A 206 6.57 23.87 9.17
C TRP A 206 7.75 24.68 9.68
N MET A 207 8.74 24.03 10.32
CA MET A 207 9.92 24.71 10.86
C MET A 207 10.84 25.28 9.78
N ASN A 208 10.89 24.68 8.60
CA ASN A 208 11.66 25.19 7.46
C ASN A 208 10.90 26.26 6.65
N GLY A 209 9.66 26.60 7.03
CA GLY A 209 8.88 27.62 6.33
C GLY A 209 8.45 27.21 4.92
N SER A 210 8.38 25.89 4.63
CA SER A 210 7.93 25.39 3.35
C SER A 210 6.44 25.67 3.11
N TYR A 211 5.67 25.82 4.19
CA TYR A 211 4.26 26.17 4.20
C TYR A 211 3.97 27.19 5.31
N ASP A 212 3.03 28.12 5.06
CA ASP A 212 2.73 29.23 5.98
C ASP A 212 2.05 28.77 7.27
N GLY A 213 1.31 27.67 7.24
CA GLY A 213 0.53 27.19 8.37
C GLY A 213 0.83 25.73 8.77
N PHE A 214 0.80 25.46 10.09
CA PHE A 214 0.94 24.09 10.62
C PHE A 214 -0.07 23.10 10.01
N PHE A 215 -1.33 23.48 9.85
CA PHE A 215 -2.37 22.62 9.28
C PHE A 215 -2.18 22.37 7.79
N GLU A 216 -1.61 23.32 7.08
CA GLU A 216 -1.25 23.17 5.68
C GLU A 216 -0.08 22.20 5.53
N ALA A 217 0.99 22.40 6.29
CA ALA A 217 2.11 21.47 6.38
C ALA A 217 1.65 20.04 6.76
N LEU A 218 0.71 19.91 7.73
CA LEU A 218 0.15 18.64 8.14
C LEU A 218 -0.59 17.94 6.99
N ARG A 219 -1.38 18.68 6.22
CA ARG A 219 -2.13 18.15 5.08
C ARG A 219 -1.20 17.58 4.01
N TYR A 220 -0.24 18.38 3.54
CA TYR A 220 0.70 17.94 2.50
C TYR A 220 1.62 16.82 2.97
N ALA A 221 2.17 16.92 4.20
CA ALA A 221 2.98 15.88 4.80
C ALA A 221 2.21 14.56 4.93
N SER A 222 1.00 14.61 5.49
CA SER A 222 0.16 13.41 5.68
C SER A 222 -0.23 12.78 4.35
N PHE A 223 -0.58 13.60 3.36
CA PHE A 223 -0.91 13.10 2.03
C PHE A 223 0.26 12.32 1.44
N GLN A 224 1.45 12.92 1.40
CA GLN A 224 2.61 12.33 0.75
C GLN A 224 3.13 11.10 1.51
N ILE A 225 3.19 11.16 2.87
CA ILE A 225 3.60 10.03 3.71
C ILE A 225 2.66 8.84 3.53
N ILE A 226 1.34 9.06 3.59
CA ILE A 226 0.36 7.97 3.47
C ILE A 226 0.36 7.43 2.03
N SER A 227 0.45 8.29 1.02
CA SER A 227 0.54 7.90 -0.38
C SER A 227 1.71 6.96 -0.65
N LEU A 228 2.91 7.27 -0.12
CA LEU A 228 4.09 6.44 -0.28
C LEU A 228 4.05 5.17 0.58
N LEU A 229 3.63 5.28 1.84
CA LEU A 229 3.56 4.13 2.77
C LEU A 229 2.52 3.10 2.31
N THR A 230 1.41 3.55 1.72
CA THR A 230 0.41 2.66 1.13
C THR A 230 0.72 2.27 -0.30
N THR A 231 1.87 2.70 -0.83
CA THR A 231 2.27 2.45 -2.23
C THR A 231 1.24 2.94 -3.25
N THR A 232 0.44 3.95 -2.91
CA THR A 232 -0.57 4.52 -3.80
C THR A 232 0.07 5.40 -4.88
N GLY A 233 1.02 6.29 -4.51
CA GLY A 233 1.76 7.11 -5.47
C GLY A 233 1.05 8.38 -5.94
N PHE A 234 -0.09 8.77 -5.36
CA PHE A 234 -0.69 10.09 -5.64
C PHE A 234 0.15 11.22 -5.07
N THR A 235 0.10 12.38 -5.74
CA THR A 235 0.78 13.60 -5.33
C THR A 235 -0.16 14.79 -5.25
N THR A 236 0.04 15.67 -4.27
CA THR A 236 -0.68 16.95 -4.13
C THR A 236 0.26 18.14 -4.20
N ALA A 237 1.57 17.94 -4.09
CA ALA A 237 2.60 18.96 -4.16
C ALA A 237 3.86 18.37 -4.80
N ASP A 238 4.69 19.26 -5.31
CA ASP A 238 6.03 18.92 -5.76
C ASP A 238 6.93 18.73 -4.52
N TYR A 239 7.08 17.49 -4.08
CA TYR A 239 7.88 17.13 -2.92
C TYR A 239 9.39 17.17 -3.19
N GLU A 240 9.84 17.27 -4.45
CA GLU A 240 11.26 17.42 -4.78
C GLU A 240 11.82 18.75 -4.26
N LEU A 241 10.94 19.75 -4.12
CA LEU A 241 11.28 21.05 -3.53
C LEU A 241 11.34 21.04 -1.98
N TRP A 242 11.01 19.91 -1.35
CA TRP A 242 11.00 19.84 0.11
C TRP A 242 12.42 19.79 0.69
N PRO A 243 12.59 20.19 1.98
CA PRO A 243 13.85 20.06 2.68
C PRO A 243 14.39 18.63 2.64
N GLN A 244 15.71 18.50 2.51
CA GLN A 244 16.37 17.19 2.35
C GLN A 244 16.04 16.20 3.48
N ALA A 245 15.83 16.70 4.70
CA ALA A 245 15.38 15.86 5.82
C ALA A 245 13.98 15.25 5.60
N ALA A 246 13.04 15.99 4.98
CA ALA A 246 11.73 15.48 4.63
C ALA A 246 11.84 14.45 3.50
N LEU A 247 12.67 14.69 2.48
CA LEU A 247 12.92 13.73 1.41
C LEU A 247 13.48 12.41 1.95
N MET A 248 14.44 12.46 2.89
CA MET A 248 14.96 11.25 3.55
C MET A 248 13.86 10.44 4.24
N LEU A 249 12.91 11.11 4.91
CA LEU A 249 11.78 10.41 5.52
C LEU A 249 10.89 9.74 4.48
N LEU A 250 10.63 10.40 3.34
CA LEU A 250 9.87 9.83 2.24
C LEU A 250 10.56 8.56 1.70
N TYR A 251 11.89 8.59 1.49
CA TYR A 251 12.64 7.41 1.07
C TYR A 251 12.54 6.26 2.08
N ILE A 252 12.64 6.54 3.37
CA ILE A 252 12.50 5.49 4.41
C ILE A 252 11.10 4.87 4.35
N VAL A 253 10.07 5.70 4.20
CA VAL A 253 8.67 5.25 4.14
C VAL A 253 8.39 4.37 2.93
N CYS A 254 9.04 4.62 1.77
CA CYS A 254 8.90 3.79 0.57
C CYS A 254 9.26 2.30 0.78
N PHE A 255 10.16 1.99 1.74
CA PHE A 255 10.52 0.61 2.06
C PHE A 255 9.52 -0.08 2.98
N ILE A 256 8.64 0.70 3.63
CA ILE A 256 7.67 0.20 4.59
C ILE A 256 6.32 0.10 3.88
N GLY A 257 5.86 -1.13 3.60
CA GLY A 257 4.51 -1.36 3.11
C GLY A 257 3.49 -1.26 4.26
N ALA A 258 2.20 -1.29 3.94
CA ALA A 258 1.14 -1.29 4.94
C ALA A 258 0.84 -2.71 5.49
N CYS A 259 -0.40 -2.95 5.97
CA CYS A 259 -0.77 -4.22 6.60
C CYS A 259 -0.80 -5.40 5.63
N ALA A 260 -0.55 -6.59 6.12
CA ALA A 260 -0.77 -7.83 5.39
C ALA A 260 -2.27 -8.04 5.11
N GLY A 261 -2.60 -8.54 3.91
CA GLY A 261 -4.00 -8.67 3.47
C GLY A 261 -4.68 -7.34 3.16
N SER A 262 -3.92 -6.30 2.84
CA SER A 262 -4.33 -5.05 2.19
C SER A 262 -4.01 -5.08 0.70
N THR A 263 -4.44 -4.09 -0.06
CA THR A 263 -4.12 -3.93 -1.49
C THR A 263 -2.72 -3.39 -1.75
N THR A 264 -2.01 -2.92 -0.73
CA THR A 264 -0.69 -2.29 -0.85
C THR A 264 0.40 -3.27 -1.26
N SER A 265 1.43 -2.78 -1.91
CA SER A 265 2.68 -3.49 -2.24
C SER A 265 3.73 -3.35 -1.11
N GLY A 266 4.98 -3.72 -1.38
CA GLY A 266 6.11 -3.53 -0.48
C GLY A 266 6.21 -4.55 0.67
N ILE A 267 7.20 -4.31 1.55
CA ILE A 267 7.45 -5.19 2.70
C ILE A 267 6.43 -4.87 3.79
N LYS A 268 5.51 -5.80 4.05
CA LYS A 268 4.41 -5.60 5.00
C LYS A 268 4.92 -5.32 6.42
N ILE A 269 4.20 -4.45 7.14
CA ILE A 269 4.53 -4.06 8.53
C ILE A 269 4.72 -5.25 9.45
N VAL A 270 3.99 -6.33 9.26
CA VAL A 270 4.12 -7.54 10.08
C VAL A 270 5.54 -8.10 10.09
N HIS A 271 6.28 -8.02 8.96
CA HIS A 271 7.68 -8.47 8.90
C HIS A 271 8.58 -7.59 9.77
N PHE A 272 8.40 -6.25 9.71
CA PHE A 272 9.14 -5.32 10.58
C PHE A 272 8.83 -5.58 12.06
N VAL A 273 7.58 -5.84 12.41
CA VAL A 273 7.17 -6.15 13.79
C VAL A 273 7.80 -7.47 14.25
N ILE A 274 7.81 -8.51 13.44
CA ILE A 274 8.43 -9.80 13.77
C ILE A 274 9.93 -9.64 13.98
N ILE A 275 10.62 -8.98 13.04
CA ILE A 275 12.07 -8.76 13.09
C ILE A 275 12.43 -7.92 14.31
N TRP A 276 11.70 -6.84 14.57
CA TRP A 276 11.90 -6.01 15.74
C TRP A 276 11.75 -6.79 17.06
N LYS A 277 10.65 -7.53 17.18
CA LYS A 277 10.44 -8.37 18.36
C LYS A 277 11.50 -9.47 18.50
N TYR A 278 11.94 -10.04 17.39
CA TYR A 278 13.02 -11.04 17.38
C TYR A 278 14.34 -10.41 17.87
N MET A 279 14.73 -9.23 17.36
CA MET A 279 15.91 -8.51 17.81
C MET A 279 15.85 -8.21 19.32
N VAL A 280 14.75 -7.62 19.79
CA VAL A 280 14.56 -7.30 21.21
C VAL A 280 14.62 -8.58 22.08
N THR A 281 14.01 -9.67 21.64
CA THR A 281 14.02 -10.94 22.37
C THR A 281 15.43 -11.57 22.37
N SER A 282 16.16 -11.47 21.28
CA SER A 282 17.54 -11.96 21.17
C SER A 282 18.49 -11.19 22.10
N VAL A 283 18.36 -9.86 22.16
CA VAL A 283 19.11 -9.04 23.13
C VAL A 283 18.74 -9.42 24.58
N LYS A 284 17.45 -9.58 24.89
CA LYS A 284 17.01 -10.02 26.22
C LYS A 284 17.59 -11.37 26.60
N LYS A 285 17.70 -12.32 25.67
CA LYS A 285 18.26 -13.65 25.96
C LYS A 285 19.70 -13.61 26.49
N ILE A 286 20.47 -12.58 26.16
CA ILE A 286 21.85 -12.41 26.67
C ILE A 286 21.85 -12.29 28.21
N PHE A 287 20.78 -11.72 28.77
CA PHE A 287 20.64 -11.48 30.22
C PHE A 287 19.95 -12.64 30.97
N PHE A 288 19.47 -13.67 30.26
CA PHE A 288 18.80 -14.82 30.86
C PHE A 288 19.67 -16.08 30.76
N GLN A 289 19.33 -17.12 31.53
CA GLN A 289 20.03 -18.40 31.46
C GLN A 289 19.90 -19.00 30.03
N PRO A 290 20.96 -19.72 29.53
CA PRO A 290 21.01 -20.24 28.15
C PRO A 290 19.83 -21.14 27.73
N ARG A 291 19.16 -21.76 28.70
CA ARG A 291 17.99 -22.67 28.47
C ARG A 291 16.63 -21.98 28.53
N THR A 292 16.59 -20.65 28.77
CA THR A 292 15.32 -19.94 28.91
C THR A 292 14.66 -19.78 27.51
N ILE A 293 13.45 -20.32 27.37
CA ILE A 293 12.64 -20.14 26.15
C ILE A 293 11.84 -18.86 26.31
N LEU A 294 12.13 -17.86 25.48
CA LEU A 294 11.38 -16.60 25.39
C LEU A 294 10.56 -16.60 24.10
N PRO A 295 9.26 -16.95 24.16
CA PRO A 295 8.43 -16.97 22.96
C PRO A 295 8.13 -15.55 22.47
N ILE A 296 8.16 -15.36 21.15
CA ILE A 296 7.73 -14.13 20.50
C ILE A 296 6.23 -14.22 20.25
N HIS A 297 5.48 -13.20 20.67
CA HIS A 297 4.02 -13.18 20.52
C HIS A 297 3.58 -12.14 19.48
N LEU A 298 2.66 -12.54 18.60
CA LEU A 298 1.89 -11.66 17.73
C LEU A 298 0.40 -11.92 17.98
N ASN A 299 -0.40 -10.88 18.19
CA ASN A 299 -1.83 -11.01 18.52
C ASN A 299 -2.08 -12.00 19.69
N HIS A 300 -1.27 -11.92 20.75
CA HIS A 300 -1.30 -12.81 21.93
C HIS A 300 -0.98 -14.30 21.67
N ARG A 301 -0.49 -14.66 20.49
CA ARG A 301 -0.08 -16.04 20.16
C ARG A 301 1.42 -16.11 19.92
N ALA A 302 2.02 -17.21 20.37
CA ALA A 302 3.43 -17.47 20.11
C ALA A 302 3.67 -17.79 18.63
N ILE A 303 4.73 -17.23 18.07
CA ILE A 303 5.13 -17.40 16.67
C ILE A 303 6.13 -18.55 16.60
N ASP A 304 5.94 -19.44 15.62
CA ASP A 304 6.89 -20.52 15.33
C ASP A 304 8.21 -19.95 14.77
N SER A 305 9.32 -20.58 15.12
CA SER A 305 10.66 -20.19 14.61
C SER A 305 10.75 -20.25 13.07
N SER A 306 10.01 -21.16 12.45
CA SER A 306 9.91 -21.25 10.98
C SER A 306 9.31 -19.98 10.35
N ALA A 307 8.30 -19.38 10.96
CA ALA A 307 7.68 -18.16 10.49
C ALA A 307 8.60 -16.94 10.68
N ILE A 308 9.40 -16.92 11.74
CA ILE A 308 10.41 -15.88 11.99
C ILE A 308 11.48 -15.94 10.89
N ASN A 309 12.06 -17.14 10.66
CA ASN A 309 13.06 -17.33 9.62
C ASN A 309 12.54 -16.97 8.22
N LEU A 310 11.30 -17.35 7.90
CA LEU A 310 10.66 -16.99 6.63
C LEU A 310 10.52 -15.48 6.48
N SER A 311 10.12 -14.77 7.54
CA SER A 311 10.01 -13.30 7.53
C SER A 311 11.37 -12.62 7.31
N ILE A 312 12.43 -13.13 7.92
CA ILE A 312 13.80 -12.62 7.75
C ILE A 312 14.29 -12.87 6.31
N CYS A 313 14.11 -14.10 5.80
CA CYS A 313 14.49 -14.44 4.42
C CYS A 313 13.73 -13.58 3.40
N TYR A 314 12.41 -13.39 3.59
CA TYR A 314 11.60 -12.55 2.73
C TYR A 314 12.09 -11.10 2.75
N PHE A 315 12.38 -10.54 3.92
CA PHE A 315 12.92 -9.18 4.07
C PHE A 315 14.24 -9.00 3.34
N ILE A 316 15.20 -9.91 3.55
CA ILE A 316 16.51 -9.87 2.89
C ILE A 316 16.36 -10.01 1.38
N ALA A 317 15.53 -10.94 0.90
CA ALA A 317 15.31 -11.17 -0.53
C ALA A 317 14.73 -9.92 -1.22
N ASN A 318 13.78 -9.22 -0.59
CA ASN A 318 13.24 -7.98 -1.13
C ASN A 318 14.29 -6.87 -1.22
N ILE A 319 15.10 -6.69 -0.17
CA ILE A 319 16.18 -5.70 -0.20
C ILE A 319 17.19 -6.02 -1.30
N LEU A 320 17.61 -7.28 -1.44
CA LEU A 320 18.52 -7.70 -2.51
C LEU A 320 17.90 -7.45 -3.89
N LEU A 321 16.62 -7.77 -4.08
CA LEU A 321 15.91 -7.52 -5.34
C LEU A 321 15.88 -6.02 -5.70
N LEU A 322 15.64 -5.16 -4.73
CA LEU A 322 15.67 -3.71 -4.91
C LEU A 322 17.04 -3.21 -5.33
N PHE A 323 18.13 -3.68 -4.67
CA PHE A 323 19.49 -3.30 -5.03
C PHE A 323 19.88 -3.80 -6.42
N VAL A 324 19.51 -5.05 -6.75
CA VAL A 324 19.78 -5.60 -8.10
C VAL A 324 19.00 -4.83 -9.16
N GLY A 325 17.70 -4.54 -8.91
CA GLY A 325 16.89 -3.75 -9.81
C GLY A 325 17.45 -2.34 -10.04
N ALA A 326 17.84 -1.66 -8.96
CA ALA A 326 18.46 -0.33 -9.04
C ALA A 326 19.79 -0.38 -9.83
N ALA A 327 20.63 -1.39 -9.59
CA ALA A 327 21.90 -1.56 -10.31
C ALA A 327 21.67 -1.80 -11.81
N VAL A 328 20.67 -2.62 -12.17
CA VAL A 328 20.32 -2.87 -13.58
C VAL A 328 19.83 -1.58 -14.23
N MET A 329 18.97 -0.80 -13.58
CA MET A 329 18.48 0.47 -14.12
C MET A 329 19.62 1.46 -14.39
N VAL A 330 20.55 1.61 -13.44
CA VAL A 330 21.73 2.50 -13.62
C VAL A 330 22.62 2.00 -14.78
N LEU A 331 22.80 0.68 -14.94
CA LEU A 331 23.59 0.14 -16.03
C LEU A 331 22.93 0.36 -17.39
N VAL A 332 21.61 0.21 -17.48
CA VAL A 332 20.85 0.46 -18.74
C VAL A 332 20.90 1.95 -19.09
N ASP A 333 20.61 2.83 -18.15
CA ASP A 333 20.64 4.27 -18.34
C ASP A 333 22.02 4.77 -18.79
N SER A 334 23.10 4.23 -18.21
CA SER A 334 24.47 4.57 -18.60
C SER A 334 24.84 4.11 -20.02
N MET A 335 24.14 3.12 -20.59
CA MET A 335 24.38 2.63 -21.96
C MET A 335 23.66 3.51 -23.01
N ASP A 336 22.60 4.19 -22.68
CA ASP A 336 21.87 5.11 -23.58
C ASP A 336 22.60 6.44 -23.79
N TYR A 337 23.60 6.77 -22.96
CA TYR A 337 24.43 7.99 -23.07
C TYR A 337 25.77 7.74 -23.81
N GLN A 338 26.04 6.54 -24.35
CA GLN A 338 27.21 6.22 -25.18
C GLN A 338 26.81 6.04 -26.64
#